data_6ddb8d5291ba89996dc62f1323b4874b
#
_entry.id   6ddb8d5291ba89996dc62f1323b4874b
#
_cell.length_a   1.000
_cell.length_b   1.000
_cell.length_c   1.000
_cell.angle_alpha   90.00
_cell.angle_beta   90.00
_cell.angle_gamma   90.00
#
_symmetry.space_group_name_H-M   'P 1'
#
loop_
_entity.id
_entity.type
_entity.pdbx_description
1 polymer ?
#
loop_
_entity_poly.entity_id
_entity_poly.type
_entity_poly.pdbx_seq_one_letter_code
_entity_poly.pdbx_strand_id
1 'polypeptide(L)'
;MNALLLKSSFPDFDSISAEHVVPAIEAILNANRSELASIKDGVEGADLVQVFHALERLSARLNEAWAPIEHLNAVMSHDALRTAYNTCLPLLSAYETELGQDRDLLAIYEAIAAQQTALQL
;
A
#
# COMPACT_ATOMS: atom_id res chain seq x y z
N MET A 1 0.05 20.80 2.54
CA MET A 1 0.50 19.41 2.61
C MET A 1 -0.67 18.49 2.95
N ASN A 2 -0.76 17.35 2.31
CA ASN A 2 -1.85 16.40 2.55
C ASN A 2 -1.61 15.65 3.86
N ALA A 3 -2.58 15.69 4.78
CA ALA A 3 -2.46 15.09 6.10
C ALA A 3 -2.21 13.58 6.05
N LEU A 4 -2.74 12.89 5.03
CA LEU A 4 -2.55 11.44 4.89
C LEU A 4 -1.13 11.05 4.50
N LEU A 5 -0.33 11.99 4.03
CA LEU A 5 1.06 11.75 3.66
C LEU A 5 2.02 12.06 4.79
N LEU A 6 1.54 12.60 5.90
CA LEU A 6 2.36 12.88 7.07
C LEU A 6 2.61 11.58 7.84
N LYS A 7 3.86 11.37 8.22
CA LYS A 7 4.23 10.22 9.03
C LYS A 7 3.97 10.54 10.50
N SER A 8 2.75 10.31 10.95
CA SER A 8 2.36 10.49 12.32
C SER A 8 1.93 9.16 12.90
N SER A 9 2.33 8.87 14.14
CA SER A 9 1.89 7.65 14.82
C SER A 9 0.41 7.71 15.20
N PHE A 10 -0.16 8.91 15.24
CA PHE A 10 -1.59 9.09 15.51
C PHE A 10 -2.20 9.91 14.37
N PRO A 11 -3.13 9.30 13.60
CA PRO A 11 -3.81 10.07 12.56
C PRO A 11 -4.56 11.25 13.16
N ASP A 12 -4.39 12.41 12.59
CA ASP A 12 -5.14 13.58 12.97
C ASP A 12 -6.41 13.60 12.11
N PHE A 13 -7.48 13.02 12.65
CA PHE A 13 -8.73 12.91 11.92
C PHE A 13 -9.33 14.27 11.59
N ASP A 14 -9.05 15.29 12.41
CA ASP A 14 -9.57 16.62 12.16
C ASP A 14 -8.91 17.29 10.95
N SER A 15 -7.68 16.88 10.61
CA SER A 15 -6.98 17.44 9.46
C SER A 15 -7.24 16.67 8.16
N ILE A 16 -7.91 15.53 8.23
CA ILE A 16 -8.25 14.75 7.04
C ILE A 16 -9.50 15.33 6.40
N SER A 17 -9.40 15.80 5.16
CA SER A 17 -10.56 16.28 4.43
C SER A 17 -10.78 15.41 3.19
N ALA A 18 -12.06 15.33 2.76
CA ALA A 18 -12.44 14.50 1.63
C ALA A 18 -11.66 14.84 0.36
N GLU A 19 -11.33 16.12 0.17
CA GLU A 19 -10.59 16.54 -1.03
C GLU A 19 -9.15 16.04 -1.07
N HIS A 20 -8.60 15.63 0.08
CA HIS A 20 -7.24 15.09 0.16
C HIS A 20 -7.16 13.58 -0.01
N VAL A 21 -8.29 12.88 0.12
CA VAL A 21 -8.30 11.41 0.16
C VAL A 21 -7.84 10.80 -1.17
N VAL A 22 -8.49 11.16 -2.27
CA VAL A 22 -8.16 10.58 -3.57
C VAL A 22 -6.73 10.90 -4.00
N PRO A 23 -6.28 12.18 -3.93
CA PRO A 23 -4.89 12.48 -4.29
C PRO A 23 -3.86 11.75 -3.43
N ALA A 24 -4.13 11.58 -2.14
CA ALA A 24 -3.21 10.88 -1.24
C ALA A 24 -3.08 9.41 -1.62
N ILE A 25 -4.21 8.75 -1.87
CA ILE A 25 -4.21 7.34 -2.25
C ILE A 25 -3.54 7.15 -3.62
N GLU A 26 -3.85 8.01 -4.59
CA GLU A 26 -3.17 7.95 -5.89
C GLU A 26 -1.66 8.09 -5.77
N ALA A 27 -1.21 9.04 -4.93
CA ALA A 27 0.21 9.26 -4.72
C ALA A 27 0.89 8.03 -4.11
N ILE A 28 0.24 7.40 -3.12
CA ILE A 28 0.77 6.21 -2.46
C ILE A 28 0.82 5.02 -3.43
N LEU A 29 -0.24 4.82 -4.22
CA LEU A 29 -0.27 3.73 -5.19
C LEU A 29 0.82 3.91 -6.24
N ASN A 30 1.01 5.12 -6.74
CA ASN A 30 2.04 5.40 -7.73
C ASN A 30 3.45 5.23 -7.15
N ALA A 31 3.66 5.67 -5.90
CA ALA A 31 4.92 5.48 -5.22
C ALA A 31 5.20 3.99 -5.00
N ASN A 32 4.19 3.22 -4.61
CA ASN A 32 4.33 1.77 -4.45
C ASN A 32 4.68 1.08 -5.77
N ARG A 33 4.04 1.47 -6.86
CA ARG A 33 4.35 0.92 -8.19
C ARG A 33 5.78 1.19 -8.58
N SER A 34 6.25 2.41 -8.34
CA SER A 34 7.62 2.81 -8.64
C SER A 34 8.63 2.04 -7.80
N GLU A 35 8.39 1.93 -6.50
CA GLU A 35 9.28 1.19 -5.61
C GLU A 35 9.29 -0.31 -5.92
N LEU A 36 8.13 -0.87 -6.27
CA LEU A 36 8.05 -2.26 -6.66
C LEU A 36 8.89 -2.54 -7.91
N ALA A 37 8.84 -1.65 -8.89
CA ALA A 37 9.68 -1.77 -10.10
C ALA A 37 11.16 -1.78 -9.72
N SER A 38 11.56 -0.90 -8.80
CA SER A 38 12.95 -0.87 -8.32
C SER A 38 13.34 -2.14 -7.58
N ILE A 39 12.44 -2.68 -6.76
CA ILE A 39 12.66 -3.94 -6.04
C ILE A 39 12.85 -5.09 -7.03
N LYS A 40 12.00 -5.17 -8.06
CA LYS A 40 12.10 -6.22 -9.07
C LYS A 40 13.41 -6.13 -9.86
N ASP A 41 13.84 -4.92 -10.18
CA ASP A 41 15.10 -4.72 -10.90
C ASP A 41 16.32 -5.13 -10.07
N GLY A 42 16.25 -4.95 -8.76
CA GLY A 42 17.36 -5.22 -7.87
C GLY A 42 17.33 -6.57 -7.17
N VAL A 43 16.33 -7.43 -7.46
CA VAL A 43 16.14 -8.67 -6.70
C VAL A 43 17.24 -9.68 -6.95
N GLU A 44 17.81 -9.67 -8.14
CA GLU A 44 18.91 -10.58 -8.48
C GLU A 44 20.15 -10.17 -7.69
N GLY A 45 20.64 -11.05 -6.83
CA GLY A 45 21.78 -10.77 -5.96
C GLY A 45 21.40 -10.09 -4.66
N ALA A 46 20.14 -9.79 -4.42
CA ALA A 46 19.68 -9.17 -3.17
C ALA A 46 19.42 -10.23 -2.11
N ASP A 47 19.48 -9.78 -0.84
CA ASP A 47 19.07 -10.61 0.29
C ASP A 47 17.54 -10.71 0.29
N LEU A 48 17.01 -11.93 0.18
CA LEU A 48 15.56 -12.16 0.12
C LEU A 48 14.84 -11.69 1.38
N VAL A 49 15.48 -11.72 2.54
CA VAL A 49 14.88 -11.18 3.77
C VAL A 49 14.64 -9.68 3.63
N GLN A 50 15.62 -8.97 3.08
CA GLN A 50 15.47 -7.52 2.85
C GLN A 50 14.44 -7.22 1.79
N VAL A 51 14.37 -8.04 0.74
CA VAL A 51 13.33 -7.91 -0.29
C VAL A 51 11.94 -8.08 0.33
N PHE A 52 11.77 -9.09 1.17
CA PHE A 52 10.51 -9.31 1.88
C PHE A 52 10.12 -8.10 2.73
N HIS A 53 11.05 -7.56 3.50
CA HIS A 53 10.79 -6.37 4.31
C HIS A 53 10.43 -5.16 3.47
N ALA A 54 11.06 -4.99 2.31
CA ALA A 54 10.74 -3.90 1.40
C ALA A 54 9.31 -4.03 0.88
N LEU A 55 8.87 -5.25 0.51
CA LEU A 55 7.51 -5.49 0.06
C LEU A 55 6.49 -5.24 1.18
N GLU A 56 6.84 -5.67 2.41
CA GLU A 56 5.97 -5.43 3.57
C GLU A 56 5.79 -3.93 3.84
N ARG A 57 6.84 -3.12 3.64
CA ARG A 57 6.74 -1.68 3.81
C ARG A 57 5.77 -1.04 2.83
N LEU A 58 5.69 -1.56 1.60
CA LEU A 58 4.72 -1.04 0.62
C LEU A 58 3.29 -1.28 1.11
N SER A 59 3.01 -2.48 1.59
CA SER A 59 1.69 -2.83 2.13
C SER A 59 1.36 -2.02 3.38
N ALA A 60 2.31 -1.88 4.29
CA ALA A 60 2.12 -1.13 5.53
C ALA A 60 1.81 0.34 5.24
N ARG A 61 2.55 0.94 4.31
CA ARG A 61 2.33 2.34 3.94
C ARG A 61 0.91 2.59 3.44
N LEU A 62 0.42 1.69 2.59
CA LEU A 62 -0.94 1.81 2.06
C LEU A 62 -1.98 1.62 3.17
N ASN A 63 -1.79 0.60 4.01
CA ASN A 63 -2.72 0.30 5.09
C ASN A 63 -2.77 1.43 6.12
N GLU A 64 -1.63 2.03 6.45
CA GLU A 64 -1.58 3.14 7.40
C GLU A 64 -2.33 4.36 6.89
N ALA A 65 -2.35 4.58 5.59
CA ALA A 65 -3.10 5.68 5.00
C ALA A 65 -4.58 5.34 4.85
N TRP A 66 -4.90 4.10 4.50
CA TRP A 66 -6.28 3.71 4.19
C TRP A 66 -7.14 3.43 5.42
N ALA A 67 -6.57 2.82 6.47
CA ALA A 67 -7.33 2.47 7.67
C ALA A 67 -8.05 3.66 8.31
N PRO A 68 -7.41 4.86 8.48
CA PRO A 68 -8.13 6.01 9.00
C PRO A 68 -9.31 6.44 8.13
N ILE A 69 -9.16 6.33 6.80
CA ILE A 69 -10.21 6.69 5.86
C ILE A 69 -11.41 5.75 6.02
N GLU A 70 -11.16 4.45 6.11
CA GLU A 70 -12.21 3.47 6.35
C GLU A 70 -12.95 3.75 7.65
N HIS A 71 -12.19 4.04 8.71
CA HIS A 71 -12.77 4.33 10.02
C HIS A 71 -13.66 5.58 9.97
N LEU A 72 -13.16 6.65 9.39
CA LEU A 72 -13.92 7.90 9.27
C LEU A 72 -15.18 7.71 8.44
N ASN A 73 -15.09 6.97 7.35
CA ASN A 73 -16.26 6.71 6.50
C ASN A 73 -17.32 5.92 7.27
N ALA A 74 -16.91 5.03 8.17
CA ALA A 74 -17.84 4.22 8.96
C ALA A 74 -18.53 5.02 10.07
N VAL A 75 -17.80 5.95 10.72
CA VAL A 75 -18.34 6.68 11.89
C VAL A 75 -18.85 8.08 11.59
N MET A 76 -18.30 8.75 10.58
CA MET A 76 -18.61 10.15 10.29
C MET A 76 -19.22 10.32 8.89
N SER A 77 -19.85 9.32 8.39
CA SER A 77 -20.40 9.23 7.03
C SER A 77 -21.07 10.52 6.53
N HIS A 78 -20.31 11.37 5.84
CA HIS A 78 -20.88 12.49 5.12
C HIS A 78 -20.61 12.33 3.62
N ASP A 79 -21.40 13.03 2.80
CA ASP A 79 -21.44 12.77 1.36
C ASP A 79 -20.09 12.92 0.66
N ALA A 80 -19.33 13.97 0.99
CA ALA A 80 -18.04 14.22 0.35
C ALA A 80 -17.03 13.12 0.68
N LEU A 81 -16.98 12.67 1.94
CA LEU A 81 -16.08 11.61 2.35
C LEU A 81 -16.49 10.28 1.74
N ARG A 82 -17.78 9.99 1.70
CA ARG A 82 -18.29 8.76 1.08
C ARG A 82 -17.97 8.72 -0.39
N THR A 83 -18.12 9.84 -1.10
CA THR A 83 -17.75 9.91 -2.53
C THR A 83 -16.28 9.65 -2.73
N ALA A 84 -15.42 10.28 -1.92
CA ALA A 84 -13.97 10.07 -2.01
C ALA A 84 -13.59 8.61 -1.71
N TYR A 85 -14.19 8.03 -0.67
CA TYR A 85 -13.98 6.63 -0.32
C TYR A 85 -14.35 5.72 -1.48
N ASN A 86 -15.54 5.92 -2.06
CA ASN A 86 -16.02 5.10 -3.17
C ASN A 86 -15.17 5.28 -4.43
N THR A 87 -14.61 6.47 -4.64
CA THR A 87 -13.71 6.73 -5.77
C THR A 87 -12.41 5.95 -5.61
N CYS A 88 -11.92 5.80 -4.38
CA CYS A 88 -10.69 5.06 -4.10
C CYS A 88 -10.84 3.55 -4.26
N LEU A 89 -12.03 3.00 -4.02
CA LEU A 89 -12.21 1.53 -4.06
C LEU A 89 -11.78 0.90 -5.38
N PRO A 90 -12.20 1.40 -6.55
CA PRO A 90 -11.70 0.81 -7.80
C PRO A 90 -10.20 1.03 -8.03
N LEU A 91 -9.63 2.11 -7.50
CA LEU A 91 -8.19 2.34 -7.58
C LEU A 91 -7.42 1.28 -6.80
N LEU A 92 -7.87 0.99 -5.58
CA LEU A 92 -7.28 -0.04 -4.74
C LEU A 92 -7.46 -1.43 -5.35
N SER A 93 -8.64 -1.71 -5.88
CA SER A 93 -8.94 -2.97 -6.53
C SER A 93 -8.04 -3.20 -7.74
N ALA A 94 -7.85 -2.18 -8.56
CA ALA A 94 -6.97 -2.26 -9.72
C ALA A 94 -5.53 -2.53 -9.31
N TYR A 95 -5.06 -1.86 -8.25
CA TYR A 95 -3.72 -2.07 -7.72
C TYR A 95 -3.54 -3.51 -7.23
N GLU A 96 -4.49 -4.04 -6.46
CA GLU A 96 -4.44 -5.42 -5.97
C GLU A 96 -4.46 -6.42 -7.11
N THR A 97 -5.24 -6.16 -8.16
CA THR A 97 -5.28 -7.01 -9.34
C THR A 97 -3.94 -7.01 -10.07
N GLU A 98 -3.33 -5.83 -10.21
CA GLU A 98 -1.99 -5.72 -10.81
C GLU A 98 -0.97 -6.57 -10.05
N LEU A 99 -1.00 -6.51 -8.71
CA LEU A 99 -0.10 -7.31 -7.89
C LEU A 99 -0.35 -8.81 -8.06
N GLY A 100 -1.61 -9.20 -8.09
CA GLY A 100 -1.99 -10.61 -8.23
C GLY A 100 -1.63 -11.20 -9.59
N GLN A 101 -1.53 -10.37 -10.63
CA GLN A 101 -1.19 -10.80 -11.98
C GLN A 101 0.27 -10.61 -12.32
N ASP A 102 1.07 -10.05 -11.42
CA ASP A 102 2.48 -9.79 -11.64
C ASP A 102 3.29 -11.07 -11.44
N ARG A 103 3.73 -11.66 -12.53
CA ARG A 103 4.49 -12.93 -12.51
C ARG A 103 5.86 -12.77 -11.87
N ASP A 104 6.50 -11.62 -12.03
CA ASP A 104 7.79 -11.36 -11.41
C ASP A 104 7.66 -11.28 -9.90
N LEU A 105 6.59 -10.65 -9.41
CA LEU A 105 6.31 -10.57 -8.00
C LEU A 105 6.01 -11.95 -7.42
N LEU A 106 5.22 -12.75 -8.13
CA LEU A 106 4.92 -14.13 -7.71
C LEU A 106 6.21 -14.95 -7.58
N ALA A 107 7.11 -14.83 -8.54
CA ALA A 107 8.39 -15.53 -8.50
C ALA A 107 9.23 -15.13 -7.28
N ILE A 108 9.20 -13.83 -6.93
CA ILE A 108 9.89 -13.33 -5.73
C ILE A 108 9.30 -13.96 -4.47
N TYR A 109 7.98 -14.00 -4.34
CA TYR A 109 7.33 -14.61 -3.18
C TYR A 109 7.60 -16.11 -3.09
N GLU A 110 7.62 -16.80 -4.22
CA GLU A 110 7.96 -18.22 -4.27
C GLU A 110 9.40 -18.47 -3.80
N ALA A 111 10.33 -17.61 -4.21
CA ALA A 111 11.73 -17.70 -3.78
C ALA A 111 11.85 -17.47 -2.26
N ILE A 112 11.12 -16.50 -1.73
CA ILE A 112 11.11 -16.21 -0.29
C ILE A 112 10.54 -17.41 0.48
N ALA A 113 9.44 -17.97 0.02
CA ALA A 113 8.82 -19.13 0.66
C ALA A 113 9.75 -20.34 0.66
N ALA A 114 10.46 -20.58 -0.43
CA ALA A 114 11.42 -21.67 -0.54
C ALA A 114 12.57 -21.48 0.45
N GLN A 115 13.07 -20.26 0.59
CA GLN A 115 14.13 -19.96 1.55
C GLN A 115 13.66 -20.18 3.00
N GLN A 116 12.46 -19.74 3.33
CA GLN A 116 11.90 -19.94 4.67
C GLN A 116 11.74 -21.44 5.00
N THR A 117 11.26 -22.21 4.04
CA THR A 117 11.12 -23.65 4.23
C THR A 117 12.46 -24.31 4.48
N ALA A 118 13.49 -23.92 3.72
CA ALA A 118 14.84 -24.45 3.91
C ALA A 118 15.41 -24.09 5.28
N LEU A 119 15.11 -22.89 5.79
CA LEU A 119 15.63 -22.44 7.09
C LEU A 119 14.90 -23.10 8.27
N GLN A 120 13.69 -23.59 8.06
CA GLN A 120 12.91 -24.25 9.11
C GLN A 120 13.26 -25.73 9.28
N LEU A 121 14.03 -26.27 8.39
CA LEU A 121 14.51 -27.65 8.49
C LEU A 121 15.71 -27.76 9.41
#